data_bd593c4d610084881f9f498e608fefcb
#
_entry.id   bd593c4d610084881f9f498e608fefcb
#
_cell.length_a   1.000
_cell.length_b   1.000
_cell.length_c   1.000
_cell.angle_alpha   90.00
_cell.angle_beta   90.00
_cell.angle_gamma   90.00
#
_symmetry.space_group_name_H-M   'P 1'
#
loop_
_entity.id
_entity.type
_entity.pdbx_description
1 polymer ?
#
loop_
_entity_poly.entity_id
_entity_poly.type
_entity_poly.pdbx_seq_one_letter_code
_entity_poly.pdbx_strand_id
1 'polypeptide(L)'
;MKTFAYLGASAAALLLTTSHTPIQGCTRAVYLGPDGMVVTGRTMDWREDLRTNLYLFPRGMERSGADSGKTLHWISKYGSVIAAGYDIGTSDGMNEKGLVANLLYLTESVYTRPDDTRPVLGISIWAQYVLDNFATVREAVAALEGDTFRIDAPDMPNGARSTMHLAIPDSTGNSAIFEYLDGKLIIHEGRQYQIMTNSPSYDRQITLDDYWQQIGGLVMLPGTNRASDRFVRASFYINAVTQTSDPHLAVAGVFSVMRNVSVPLGITTPDQPNIASTRWRTVSDQKNRIYYFESTLSPDIFWVSFDKLDFSAGAPVRKLTLTGGEIYAGDAAGEFAPAPPFKFLFE
;
A
#
# COMPACT_ATOMS: atom_id res chain seq x y z
N MET A 1 -77.21 11.76 10.16
CA MET A 1 -75.99 11.18 10.78
C MET A 1 -75.20 10.50 9.71
N LYS A 2 -74.10 11.11 9.25
CA LYS A 2 -73.17 10.49 8.28
C LYS A 2 -71.84 10.24 8.99
N THR A 3 -71.50 8.98 9.14
CA THR A 3 -70.28 8.51 9.81
C THR A 3 -69.11 8.59 8.80
N PHE A 4 -68.07 9.40 9.11
CA PHE A 4 -66.83 9.43 8.35
C PHE A 4 -65.88 8.40 8.95
N ALA A 5 -65.46 7.45 8.13
CA ALA A 5 -64.38 6.50 8.46
C ALA A 5 -63.05 7.11 8.08
N TYR A 6 -62.14 7.28 9.05
CA TYR A 6 -60.75 7.64 8.80
C TYR A 6 -59.94 6.38 8.44
N LEU A 7 -59.46 6.31 7.21
CA LEU A 7 -58.39 5.39 6.84
C LEU A 7 -57.03 5.97 7.30
N GLY A 8 -56.44 5.33 8.30
CA GLY A 8 -55.07 5.60 8.69
C GLY A 8 -54.08 4.97 7.73
N ALA A 9 -53.38 5.78 6.96
CA ALA A 9 -52.22 5.33 6.16
C ALA A 9 -51.00 5.22 7.07
N SER A 10 -50.58 3.97 7.37
CA SER A 10 -49.27 3.73 8.04
C SER A 10 -48.17 3.87 7.04
N ALA A 11 -47.42 4.98 7.11
CA ALA A 11 -46.19 5.13 6.37
C ALA A 11 -45.08 4.32 7.05
N ALA A 12 -44.70 3.19 6.45
CA ALA A 12 -43.49 2.45 6.84
C ALA A 12 -42.28 3.22 6.39
N ALA A 13 -41.62 3.90 7.33
CA ALA A 13 -40.32 4.52 7.09
C ALA A 13 -39.27 3.41 6.90
N LEU A 14 -38.84 3.20 5.65
CA LEU A 14 -37.70 2.35 5.33
C LEU A 14 -36.44 3.08 5.81
N LEU A 15 -35.94 2.73 7.00
CA LEU A 15 -34.62 3.13 7.47
C LEU A 15 -33.58 2.43 6.59
N LEU A 16 -33.14 3.12 5.55
CA LEU A 16 -31.91 2.78 4.83
C LEU A 16 -30.74 3.00 5.81
N THR A 17 -30.36 1.97 6.55
CA THR A 17 -29.09 1.95 7.25
C THR A 17 -28.00 1.90 6.17
N THR A 18 -27.50 3.07 5.78
CA THR A 18 -26.25 3.15 5.04
C THR A 18 -25.17 2.66 6.00
N SER A 19 -24.76 1.42 5.85
CA SER A 19 -23.55 0.89 6.49
C SER A 19 -22.38 1.70 5.95
N HIS A 20 -21.99 2.73 6.69
CA HIS A 20 -20.77 3.47 6.40
C HIS A 20 -19.60 2.53 6.75
N THR A 21 -19.07 1.85 5.73
CA THR A 21 -17.78 1.17 5.87
C THR A 21 -16.77 2.21 6.32
N PRO A 22 -15.99 1.95 7.39
CA PRO A 22 -14.98 2.89 7.85
C PRO A 22 -14.05 3.22 6.67
N ILE A 23 -13.82 4.49 6.42
CA ILE A 23 -12.92 4.97 5.36
C ILE A 23 -11.50 4.57 5.77
N GLN A 24 -11.04 3.46 5.25
CA GLN A 24 -9.64 3.04 5.34
C GLN A 24 -8.92 3.66 4.16
N GLY A 25 -7.80 4.32 4.41
CA GLY A 25 -7.14 5.12 3.41
C GLY A 25 -5.65 4.79 3.30
N CYS A 26 -5.13 4.81 2.11
CA CYS A 26 -3.71 4.82 1.79
C CYS A 26 -3.57 5.54 0.46
N THR A 27 -2.40 6.10 0.19
CA THR A 27 -2.07 6.68 -1.11
C THR A 27 -0.67 6.26 -1.50
N ARG A 28 -0.49 5.90 -2.76
CA ARG A 28 0.82 5.67 -3.37
C ARG A 28 0.94 6.58 -4.59
N ALA A 29 2.11 7.20 -4.77
CA ALA A 29 2.43 8.02 -5.95
C ALA A 29 3.87 7.76 -6.40
N VAL A 30 4.09 7.70 -7.71
CA VAL A 30 5.42 7.52 -8.33
C VAL A 30 5.80 8.80 -9.06
N TYR A 31 6.91 9.39 -8.64
CA TYR A 31 7.57 10.48 -9.33
C TYR A 31 8.50 9.92 -10.41
N LEU A 32 8.38 10.46 -11.62
CA LEU A 32 9.23 10.12 -12.76
C LEU A 32 9.99 11.38 -13.18
N GLY A 33 11.21 11.51 -12.72
CA GLY A 33 12.09 12.65 -13.02
C GLY A 33 13.05 12.39 -14.17
N PRO A 34 13.85 13.40 -14.55
CA PRO A 34 14.90 13.27 -15.54
C PRO A 34 16.01 12.32 -15.08
N ASP A 35 16.86 11.91 -16.01
CA ASP A 35 18.04 11.05 -15.78
C ASP A 35 17.71 9.72 -15.07
N GLY A 36 16.52 9.18 -15.29
CA GLY A 36 16.08 7.94 -14.68
C GLY A 36 15.78 8.06 -13.17
N MET A 37 15.48 9.26 -12.68
CA MET A 37 15.03 9.46 -11.31
C MET A 37 13.65 8.88 -11.14
N VAL A 38 13.51 7.88 -10.27
CA VAL A 38 12.24 7.25 -9.90
C VAL A 38 12.14 7.23 -8.38
N VAL A 39 11.10 7.86 -7.86
CA VAL A 39 10.85 7.96 -6.42
C VAL A 39 9.40 7.63 -6.14
N THR A 40 9.16 6.63 -5.30
CA THR A 40 7.81 6.22 -4.90
C THR A 40 7.51 6.67 -3.49
N GLY A 41 6.42 7.42 -3.31
CA GLY A 41 5.89 7.78 -2.00
C GLY A 41 4.65 6.98 -1.66
N ARG A 42 4.45 6.71 -0.37
CA ARG A 42 3.25 6.07 0.15
C ARG A 42 2.84 6.64 1.49
N THR A 43 1.51 6.81 1.75
CA THR A 43 0.92 7.03 3.07
C THR A 43 0.26 5.77 3.59
N MET A 44 0.48 5.42 4.84
CA MET A 44 -0.28 4.40 5.55
C MET A 44 -1.34 5.08 6.41
N ASP A 45 -2.58 4.98 5.98
CA ASP A 45 -3.70 5.55 6.71
C ASP A 45 -4.54 4.42 7.32
N TRP A 46 -4.59 4.39 8.65
CA TRP A 46 -5.27 3.33 9.38
C TRP A 46 -5.93 3.86 10.65
N ARG A 47 -7.01 3.20 11.08
CA ARG A 47 -7.79 3.64 12.25
C ARG A 47 -7.03 3.55 13.57
N GLU A 48 -6.05 2.64 13.66
CA GLU A 48 -5.26 2.38 14.86
C GLU A 48 -3.77 2.25 14.52
N ASP A 49 -2.93 2.12 15.54
CA ASP A 49 -1.51 1.85 15.36
C ASP A 49 -1.32 0.41 14.87
N LEU A 50 -0.68 0.26 13.70
CA LEU A 50 -0.32 -1.04 13.13
C LEU A 50 0.90 -1.67 13.80
N ARG A 51 1.50 -1.03 14.80
CA ARG A 51 2.73 -1.46 15.46
C ARG A 51 3.84 -1.80 14.45
N THR A 52 3.99 -0.92 13.46
CA THR A 52 4.93 -1.12 12.36
C THR A 52 6.37 -1.10 12.83
N ASN A 53 7.14 -2.09 12.39
CA ASN A 53 8.59 -2.13 12.48
C ASN A 53 9.16 -2.30 11.07
N LEU A 54 10.45 -1.98 10.87
CA LEU A 54 11.13 -2.34 9.64
C LEU A 54 11.90 -3.64 9.81
N TYR A 55 11.87 -4.46 8.77
CA TYR A 55 12.64 -5.70 8.71
C TYR A 55 13.56 -5.71 7.50
N LEU A 56 14.77 -6.19 7.72
CA LEU A 56 15.73 -6.54 6.69
C LEU A 56 15.68 -8.05 6.49
N PHE A 57 15.22 -8.47 5.31
CA PHE A 57 15.24 -9.87 4.90
C PHE A 57 16.36 -10.12 3.90
N PRO A 58 17.27 -11.08 4.15
CA PRO A 58 18.32 -11.45 3.21
C PRO A 58 17.79 -12.34 2.07
N ARG A 59 18.63 -12.61 1.08
CA ARG A 59 18.40 -13.63 0.06
C ARG A 59 18.45 -15.04 0.67
N GLY A 60 17.90 -16.01 -0.05
CA GLY A 60 18.02 -17.43 0.30
C GLY A 60 17.06 -17.88 1.41
N MET A 61 16.09 -17.04 1.78
CA MET A 61 15.07 -17.44 2.75
C MET A 61 14.06 -18.40 2.10
N GLU A 62 13.83 -19.54 2.71
CA GLU A 62 12.74 -20.43 2.36
C GLU A 62 11.41 -19.82 2.79
N ARG A 63 10.43 -19.82 1.90
CA ARG A 63 9.11 -19.21 2.10
C ARG A 63 8.00 -20.17 1.67
N SER A 64 6.88 -20.04 2.34
CA SER A 64 5.63 -20.72 2.01
C SER A 64 4.49 -19.71 1.91
N GLY A 65 3.59 -19.92 0.97
CA GLY A 65 2.40 -19.07 0.78
C GLY A 65 1.29 -19.32 1.81
N ALA A 66 1.37 -20.41 2.58
CA ALA A 66 0.46 -20.75 3.67
C ALA A 66 1.13 -21.75 4.63
N ASP A 67 0.54 -21.96 5.81
CA ASP A 67 1.04 -22.91 6.81
C ASP A 67 0.75 -24.38 6.44
N SER A 68 -0.25 -24.63 5.59
CA SER A 68 -0.67 -25.99 5.22
C SER A 68 -1.36 -26.04 3.85
N GLY A 69 -1.60 -27.25 3.36
CA GLY A 69 -2.34 -27.49 2.13
C GLY A 69 -1.52 -27.28 0.86
N LYS A 70 -2.21 -27.11 -0.27
CA LYS A 70 -1.57 -26.83 -1.57
C LYS A 70 -1.21 -25.36 -1.64
N THR A 71 0.06 -25.05 -1.49
CA THR A 71 0.57 -23.67 -1.43
C THR A 71 1.79 -23.47 -2.31
N LEU A 72 2.16 -22.21 -2.54
CA LEU A 72 3.42 -21.87 -3.20
C LEU A 72 4.59 -22.04 -2.23
N HIS A 73 5.72 -22.50 -2.77
CA HIS A 73 7.01 -22.50 -2.07
C HIS A 73 8.05 -21.83 -2.94
N TRP A 74 8.92 -21.02 -2.34
CA TRP A 74 10.03 -20.38 -3.04
C TRP A 74 11.21 -20.11 -2.12
N ILE A 75 12.34 -19.82 -2.72
CA ILE A 75 13.52 -19.29 -2.03
C ILE A 75 13.70 -17.85 -2.50
N SER A 76 13.82 -16.89 -1.56
CA SER A 76 13.98 -15.49 -1.92
C SER A 76 15.23 -15.26 -2.78
N LYS A 77 15.04 -14.73 -3.98
CA LYS A 77 16.12 -14.36 -4.90
C LYS A 77 16.77 -13.05 -4.52
N TYR A 78 15.98 -12.15 -3.94
CA TYR A 78 16.39 -10.80 -3.56
C TYR A 78 16.13 -10.56 -2.09
N GLY A 79 17.04 -9.80 -1.46
CA GLY A 79 16.81 -9.26 -0.14
C GLY A 79 15.99 -7.98 -0.22
N SER A 80 15.33 -7.61 0.89
CA SER A 80 14.45 -6.46 0.95
C SER A 80 14.46 -5.80 2.33
N VAL A 81 14.11 -4.51 2.35
CA VAL A 81 13.68 -3.80 3.55
C VAL A 81 12.19 -3.57 3.44
N ILE A 82 11.45 -3.95 4.48
CA ILE A 82 10.00 -3.87 4.50
C ILE A 82 9.48 -3.19 5.75
N ALA A 83 8.30 -2.57 5.64
CA ALA A 83 7.48 -2.12 6.75
C ALA A 83 6.39 -3.16 7.02
N ALA A 84 6.43 -3.76 8.22
CA ALA A 84 5.46 -4.76 8.64
C ALA A 84 4.19 -4.10 9.19
N GLY A 85 3.04 -4.70 8.93
CA GLY A 85 1.81 -4.42 9.66
C GLY A 85 1.61 -5.46 10.75
N TYR A 86 1.44 -5.04 12.00
CA TYR A 86 1.25 -5.87 13.20
C TYR A 86 2.33 -6.96 13.42
N ASP A 87 3.48 -6.86 12.74
CA ASP A 87 4.48 -7.93 12.64
C ASP A 87 3.89 -9.28 12.14
N ILE A 88 2.91 -9.23 11.21
CA ILE A 88 2.27 -10.41 10.60
C ILE A 88 2.18 -10.35 9.08
N GLY A 89 2.59 -9.25 8.45
CA GLY A 89 2.52 -9.10 7.00
C GLY A 89 3.36 -7.96 6.47
N THR A 90 3.79 -8.09 5.21
CA THR A 90 4.50 -7.04 4.48
C THR A 90 3.48 -6.07 3.88
N SER A 91 3.46 -4.84 4.39
CA SER A 91 2.54 -3.79 3.92
C SER A 91 3.17 -2.87 2.89
N ASP A 92 4.50 -2.70 2.95
CA ASP A 92 5.30 -1.82 2.10
C ASP A 92 6.75 -2.32 2.10
N GLY A 93 7.51 -2.03 1.06
CA GLY A 93 8.93 -2.34 1.05
C GLY A 93 9.58 -2.15 -0.30
N MET A 94 10.91 -2.22 -0.30
CA MET A 94 11.74 -2.17 -1.49
C MET A 94 12.77 -3.30 -1.44
N ASN A 95 13.00 -3.98 -2.56
CA ASN A 95 14.08 -4.95 -2.66
C ASN A 95 15.39 -4.31 -3.15
N GLU A 96 16.48 -5.06 -3.05
CA GLU A 96 17.83 -4.60 -3.43
C GLU A 96 17.99 -4.26 -4.92
N LYS A 97 17.00 -4.57 -5.77
CA LYS A 97 16.93 -4.20 -7.18
C LYS A 97 16.17 -2.89 -7.42
N GLY A 98 15.55 -2.34 -6.38
CA GLY A 98 14.75 -1.12 -6.47
C GLY A 98 13.31 -1.38 -6.92
N LEU A 99 12.85 -2.62 -6.92
CA LEU A 99 11.43 -2.93 -7.04
C LEU A 99 10.75 -2.60 -5.69
N VAL A 100 9.69 -1.81 -5.73
CA VAL A 100 8.88 -1.47 -4.57
C VAL A 100 7.58 -2.27 -4.61
N ALA A 101 7.04 -2.63 -3.46
CA ALA A 101 5.72 -3.25 -3.35
C ALA A 101 4.90 -2.49 -2.29
N ASN A 102 3.72 -2.04 -2.68
CA ASN A 102 2.80 -1.30 -1.82
C ASN A 102 1.46 -2.03 -1.78
N LEU A 103 1.09 -2.57 -0.62
CA LEU A 103 -0.19 -3.23 -0.39
C LEU A 103 -1.16 -2.22 0.25
N LEU A 104 -2.26 -1.90 -0.43
CA LEU A 104 -3.26 -0.94 -0.01
C LEU A 104 -4.63 -1.61 0.11
N TYR A 105 -5.51 -1.02 0.92
CA TYR A 105 -6.86 -1.53 1.11
C TYR A 105 -7.76 -1.22 -0.10
N LEU A 106 -8.54 -2.23 -0.54
CA LEU A 106 -9.56 -2.11 -1.57
C LEU A 106 -10.79 -2.93 -1.16
N THR A 107 -11.88 -2.26 -0.85
CA THR A 107 -13.12 -2.92 -0.37
C THR A 107 -13.69 -3.91 -1.38
N GLU A 108 -13.54 -3.62 -2.66
CA GLU A 108 -14.08 -4.40 -3.78
C GLU A 108 -13.30 -5.69 -4.07
N SER A 109 -12.17 -5.93 -3.40
CA SER A 109 -11.37 -7.14 -3.67
C SER A 109 -12.12 -8.41 -3.32
N VAL A 110 -12.18 -9.30 -4.31
CA VAL A 110 -12.73 -10.67 -4.20
C VAL A 110 -11.72 -11.60 -4.87
N TYR A 111 -11.01 -12.42 -4.08
CA TYR A 111 -9.87 -13.20 -4.55
C TYR A 111 -10.20 -14.58 -5.06
N THR A 112 -11.27 -15.18 -4.54
CA THR A 112 -11.61 -16.59 -4.79
C THR A 112 -12.77 -16.72 -5.75
N ARG A 113 -12.74 -17.79 -6.54
CA ARG A 113 -13.86 -18.28 -7.35
C ARG A 113 -14.46 -19.50 -6.67
N PRO A 114 -15.72 -19.85 -6.93
CA PRO A 114 -16.24 -21.14 -6.53
C PRO A 114 -15.32 -22.29 -7.02
N ASP A 115 -15.07 -23.27 -6.16
CA ASP A 115 -14.24 -24.46 -6.46
C ASP A 115 -12.79 -24.17 -6.89
N ASP A 116 -12.19 -23.10 -6.38
CA ASP A 116 -10.81 -22.71 -6.70
C ASP A 116 -9.79 -23.67 -6.07
N THR A 117 -9.15 -24.49 -6.90
CA THR A 117 -8.17 -25.51 -6.51
C THR A 117 -6.71 -25.06 -6.73
N ARG A 118 -6.48 -23.81 -7.12
CA ARG A 118 -5.14 -23.26 -7.31
C ARG A 118 -4.35 -23.28 -5.98
N PRO A 119 -3.01 -23.30 -6.03
CA PRO A 119 -2.18 -23.14 -4.84
C PRO A 119 -2.50 -21.84 -4.10
N VAL A 120 -2.37 -21.84 -2.79
CA VAL A 120 -2.61 -20.68 -1.93
C VAL A 120 -1.38 -19.78 -1.86
N LEU A 121 -1.62 -18.47 -1.86
CA LEU A 121 -0.70 -17.43 -1.42
C LEU A 121 -1.45 -16.52 -0.45
N GLY A 122 -1.05 -16.47 0.82
CA GLY A 122 -1.66 -15.59 1.82
C GLY A 122 -1.49 -14.11 1.47
N ILE A 123 -2.51 -13.32 1.73
CA ILE A 123 -2.51 -11.87 1.50
C ILE A 123 -1.37 -11.17 2.25
N SER A 124 -1.05 -11.63 3.46
CA SER A 124 -0.02 -11.08 4.33
C SER A 124 1.40 -11.19 3.74
N ILE A 125 1.63 -12.19 2.88
CA ILE A 125 2.92 -12.46 2.24
C ILE A 125 2.95 -12.09 0.74
N TRP A 126 1.85 -11.62 0.18
CA TRP A 126 1.77 -11.32 -1.27
C TRP A 126 2.79 -10.27 -1.72
N ALA A 127 2.88 -9.14 -1.01
CA ALA A 127 3.90 -8.13 -1.31
C ALA A 127 5.33 -8.69 -1.14
N GLN A 128 5.56 -9.51 -0.12
CA GLN A 128 6.86 -10.15 0.10
C GLN A 128 7.21 -11.14 -1.02
N TYR A 129 6.24 -11.92 -1.51
CA TYR A 129 6.43 -12.82 -2.64
C TYR A 129 6.97 -12.09 -3.88
N VAL A 130 6.43 -10.90 -4.16
CA VAL A 130 6.88 -10.08 -5.28
C VAL A 130 8.29 -9.53 -5.03
N LEU A 131 8.56 -9.01 -3.85
CA LEU A 131 9.88 -8.49 -3.49
C LEU A 131 10.96 -9.58 -3.52
N ASP A 132 10.63 -10.79 -3.11
CA ASP A 132 11.54 -11.93 -3.06
C ASP A 132 11.92 -12.44 -4.46
N ASN A 133 11.01 -12.36 -5.44
CA ASN A 133 11.15 -13.12 -6.69
C ASN A 133 11.50 -12.28 -7.92
N PHE A 134 11.17 -10.98 -7.94
CA PHE A 134 11.26 -10.17 -9.16
C PHE A 134 12.14 -8.94 -8.98
N ALA A 135 12.89 -8.60 -10.03
CA ALA A 135 13.69 -7.38 -10.09
C ALA A 135 12.94 -6.23 -10.78
N THR A 136 12.01 -6.55 -11.66
CA THR A 136 11.29 -5.58 -12.49
C THR A 136 9.80 -5.85 -12.51
N VAL A 137 9.03 -4.82 -12.83
CA VAL A 137 7.58 -4.92 -13.07
C VAL A 137 7.28 -5.92 -14.18
N ARG A 138 8.05 -5.88 -15.28
CA ARG A 138 7.85 -6.78 -16.42
C ARG A 138 8.00 -8.26 -16.04
N GLU A 139 9.02 -8.58 -15.22
CA GLU A 139 9.20 -9.95 -14.71
C GLU A 139 8.01 -10.38 -13.85
N ALA A 140 7.55 -9.49 -12.97
CA ALA A 140 6.43 -9.79 -12.10
C ALA A 140 5.12 -9.97 -12.87
N VAL A 141 4.81 -9.08 -13.83
CA VAL A 141 3.60 -9.19 -14.67
C VAL A 141 3.62 -10.48 -15.47
N ALA A 142 4.72 -10.79 -16.17
CA ALA A 142 4.83 -12.02 -16.94
C ALA A 142 4.65 -13.31 -16.12
N ALA A 143 5.03 -13.29 -14.84
CA ALA A 143 4.83 -14.43 -13.94
C ALA A 143 3.42 -14.49 -13.33
N LEU A 144 2.77 -13.35 -13.12
CA LEU A 144 1.50 -13.25 -12.41
C LEU A 144 0.27 -13.21 -13.32
N GLU A 145 0.41 -12.79 -14.59
CA GLU A 145 -0.71 -12.68 -15.55
C GLU A 145 -1.43 -14.01 -15.80
N GLY A 146 -0.73 -15.12 -15.62
CA GLY A 146 -1.31 -16.47 -15.73
C GLY A 146 -2.27 -16.84 -14.60
N ASP A 147 -2.40 -16.00 -13.55
CA ASP A 147 -3.29 -16.18 -12.38
C ASP A 147 -3.23 -17.61 -11.82
N THR A 148 -1.99 -18.09 -11.57
CA THR A 148 -1.71 -19.51 -11.25
C THR A 148 -1.92 -19.89 -9.79
N PHE A 149 -2.19 -18.94 -8.91
CA PHE A 149 -2.52 -19.15 -7.49
C PHE A 149 -3.77 -18.35 -7.10
N ARG A 150 -4.30 -18.66 -5.95
CA ARG A 150 -5.36 -17.86 -5.32
C ARG A 150 -4.82 -17.13 -4.10
N ILE A 151 -5.33 -15.94 -3.86
CA ILE A 151 -5.05 -15.22 -2.61
C ILE A 151 -5.97 -15.76 -1.50
N ASP A 152 -5.38 -16.05 -0.35
CA ASP A 152 -6.07 -16.33 0.90
C ASP A 152 -5.95 -15.13 1.83
N ALA A 153 -7.09 -14.69 2.36
CA ALA A 153 -7.18 -13.39 3.04
C ALA A 153 -7.99 -13.51 4.34
N PRO A 154 -7.41 -14.08 5.42
CA PRO A 154 -8.03 -14.10 6.72
C PRO A 154 -8.27 -12.70 7.25
N ASP A 155 -9.22 -12.53 8.16
CA ASP A 155 -9.46 -11.25 8.80
C ASP A 155 -8.24 -10.81 9.62
N MET A 156 -8.00 -9.51 9.66
CA MET A 156 -6.91 -8.92 10.44
C MET A 156 -7.19 -9.05 11.95
N PRO A 157 -6.15 -8.91 12.81
CA PRO A 157 -6.30 -9.02 14.28
C PRO A 157 -7.36 -8.10 14.89
N ASN A 158 -7.65 -6.98 14.23
CA ASN A 158 -8.68 -6.03 14.65
C ASN A 158 -10.09 -6.33 14.10
N GLY A 159 -10.28 -7.50 13.45
CA GLY A 159 -11.52 -7.92 12.82
C GLY A 159 -11.86 -7.22 11.49
N ALA A 160 -10.94 -6.43 10.94
CA ALA A 160 -11.12 -5.88 9.60
C ALA A 160 -10.84 -6.94 8.54
N ARG A 161 -11.63 -6.95 7.46
CA ARG A 161 -11.36 -7.82 6.31
C ARG A 161 -10.04 -7.46 5.65
N SER A 162 -9.26 -8.46 5.25
CA SER A 162 -7.99 -8.27 4.53
C SER A 162 -8.21 -8.10 3.02
N THR A 163 -9.04 -7.15 2.62
CA THR A 163 -9.31 -6.86 1.21
C THR A 163 -8.31 -5.80 0.71
N MET A 164 -7.40 -6.18 -0.17
CA MET A 164 -6.27 -5.35 -0.61
C MET A 164 -6.05 -5.43 -2.11
N HIS A 165 -5.32 -4.46 -2.65
CA HIS A 165 -4.72 -4.49 -3.98
C HIS A 165 -3.24 -4.14 -3.88
N LEU A 166 -2.46 -4.56 -4.87
CA LEU A 166 -1.01 -4.44 -4.87
C LEU A 166 -0.54 -3.52 -5.99
N ALA A 167 0.35 -2.59 -5.68
CA ALA A 167 1.09 -1.82 -6.67
C ALA A 167 2.58 -2.12 -6.59
N ILE A 168 3.22 -2.22 -7.74
CA ILE A 168 4.67 -2.44 -7.86
C ILE A 168 5.26 -1.50 -8.90
N PRO A 169 5.97 -0.46 -8.51
CA PRO A 169 6.85 0.30 -9.41
C PRO A 169 8.27 -0.23 -9.35
N ASP A 170 9.03 -0.11 -10.44
CA ASP A 170 10.45 -0.46 -10.49
C ASP A 170 11.35 0.75 -10.83
N SER A 171 12.66 0.56 -10.76
CA SER A 171 13.66 1.61 -11.01
C SER A 171 13.70 2.10 -12.47
N THR A 172 13.00 1.46 -13.41
CA THR A 172 12.82 1.96 -14.79
C THR A 172 11.67 2.97 -14.88
N GLY A 173 10.87 3.09 -13.82
CA GLY A 173 9.65 3.89 -13.77
C GLY A 173 8.43 3.17 -14.35
N ASN A 174 8.55 1.89 -14.73
CA ASN A 174 7.37 1.07 -15.02
C ASN A 174 6.61 0.80 -13.72
N SER A 175 5.30 0.62 -13.83
CA SER A 175 4.42 0.38 -12.69
C SER A 175 3.35 -0.62 -13.07
N ALA A 176 2.99 -1.50 -12.15
CA ALA A 176 1.81 -2.34 -12.30
C ALA A 176 0.93 -2.28 -11.05
N ILE A 177 -0.39 -2.41 -11.28
CA ILE A 177 -1.40 -2.49 -10.23
C ILE A 177 -2.19 -3.77 -10.47
N PHE A 178 -2.32 -4.56 -9.41
CA PHE A 178 -3.00 -5.85 -9.41
C PHE A 178 -4.22 -5.77 -8.52
N GLU A 179 -5.40 -5.95 -9.12
CA GLU A 179 -6.68 -5.99 -8.43
C GLU A 179 -7.38 -7.33 -8.71
N TYR A 180 -7.95 -7.92 -7.67
CA TYR A 180 -8.86 -9.05 -7.81
C TYR A 180 -10.29 -8.55 -7.69
N LEU A 181 -11.02 -8.52 -8.80
CA LEU A 181 -12.42 -8.10 -8.85
C LEU A 181 -13.29 -9.28 -9.32
N ASP A 182 -14.31 -9.60 -8.55
CA ASP A 182 -15.19 -10.76 -8.83
C ASP A 182 -14.41 -12.06 -9.10
N GLY A 183 -13.34 -12.30 -8.34
CA GLY A 183 -12.49 -13.47 -8.47
C GLY A 183 -11.57 -13.47 -9.69
N LYS A 184 -11.43 -12.36 -10.40
CA LYS A 184 -10.56 -12.22 -11.58
C LYS A 184 -9.43 -11.26 -11.29
N LEU A 185 -8.22 -11.66 -11.66
CA LEU A 185 -7.05 -10.78 -11.64
C LEU A 185 -7.14 -9.77 -12.78
N ILE A 186 -7.04 -8.48 -12.45
CA ILE A 186 -6.93 -7.37 -13.38
C ILE A 186 -5.58 -6.71 -13.16
N ILE A 187 -4.83 -6.49 -14.24
CA ILE A 187 -3.50 -5.90 -14.20
C ILE A 187 -3.48 -4.64 -15.05
N HIS A 188 -3.07 -3.53 -14.44
CA HIS A 188 -2.76 -2.30 -15.16
C HIS A 188 -1.24 -2.12 -15.16
N GLU A 189 -0.60 -2.25 -16.32
CA GLU A 189 0.86 -2.08 -16.46
C GLU A 189 1.19 -0.90 -17.36
N GLY A 190 2.11 -0.05 -16.93
CA GLY A 190 2.65 1.06 -17.70
C GLY A 190 3.12 2.22 -16.84
N ARG A 191 3.96 3.08 -17.42
CA ARG A 191 4.51 4.27 -16.75
C ARG A 191 3.45 5.30 -16.36
N GLN A 192 2.28 5.29 -16.99
CA GLN A 192 1.16 6.19 -16.68
C GLN A 192 0.43 5.83 -15.37
N TYR A 193 0.58 4.60 -14.88
CA TYR A 193 -0.10 4.13 -13.66
C TYR A 193 0.66 4.51 -12.40
N GLN A 194 0.84 5.84 -12.20
CA GLN A 194 1.67 6.41 -11.13
C GLN A 194 0.96 6.51 -9.79
N ILE A 195 -0.37 6.49 -9.75
CA ILE A 195 -1.15 6.70 -8.54
C ILE A 195 -1.94 5.44 -8.21
N MET A 196 -2.10 5.15 -6.92
CA MET A 196 -3.06 4.18 -6.40
C MET A 196 -3.53 4.65 -5.02
N THR A 197 -4.84 4.56 -4.77
CA THR A 197 -5.42 4.86 -3.46
C THR A 197 -6.22 3.66 -2.95
N ASN A 198 -7.53 3.80 -2.76
CA ASN A 198 -8.42 2.74 -2.27
C ASN A 198 -9.65 2.65 -3.17
N SER A 199 -10.83 2.37 -2.59
CA SER A 199 -12.09 2.35 -3.36
C SER A 199 -12.43 3.70 -4.01
N PRO A 200 -13.02 3.69 -5.20
CA PRO A 200 -13.43 2.51 -5.99
C PRO A 200 -12.27 1.83 -6.73
N SER A 201 -12.56 0.73 -7.44
CA SER A 201 -11.59 0.01 -8.27
C SER A 201 -10.86 0.94 -9.25
N TYR A 202 -9.69 0.55 -9.70
CA TYR A 202 -8.74 1.38 -10.42
C TYR A 202 -9.31 2.01 -11.70
N ASP A 203 -10.05 1.28 -12.52
CA ASP A 203 -10.71 1.82 -13.72
C ASP A 203 -11.68 2.96 -13.40
N ARG A 204 -12.39 2.85 -12.28
CA ARG A 204 -13.30 3.91 -11.83
C ARG A 204 -12.53 5.12 -11.30
N GLN A 205 -11.38 4.90 -10.65
CA GLN A 205 -10.49 5.98 -10.22
C GLN A 205 -9.97 6.79 -11.40
N ILE A 206 -9.50 6.12 -12.46
CA ILE A 206 -9.05 6.77 -13.70
C ILE A 206 -10.18 7.61 -14.29
N THR A 207 -11.40 7.08 -14.38
CA THR A 207 -12.55 7.80 -14.92
C THR A 207 -12.88 9.06 -14.12
N LEU A 208 -12.75 9.01 -12.79
CA LEU A 208 -12.95 10.17 -11.93
C LEU A 208 -11.83 11.20 -12.10
N ASP A 209 -10.58 10.75 -12.23
CA ASP A 209 -9.43 11.61 -12.44
C ASP A 209 -9.53 12.35 -13.79
N ASP A 210 -9.93 11.66 -14.86
CA ASP A 210 -10.17 12.24 -16.19
C ASP A 210 -11.17 13.39 -16.14
N TYR A 211 -12.24 13.28 -15.35
CA TYR A 211 -13.19 14.37 -15.13
C TYR A 211 -12.53 15.60 -14.49
N TRP A 212 -11.73 15.38 -13.44
CA TRP A 212 -11.06 16.47 -12.74
C TRP A 212 -9.92 17.10 -13.54
N GLN A 213 -9.25 16.35 -14.41
CA GLN A 213 -8.27 16.89 -15.36
C GLN A 213 -8.89 17.93 -16.32
N GLN A 214 -10.16 17.75 -16.71
CA GLN A 214 -10.87 18.71 -17.54
C GLN A 214 -11.15 20.03 -16.82
N ILE A 215 -11.32 20.01 -15.50
CA ILE A 215 -11.48 21.23 -14.69
C ILE A 215 -10.14 21.95 -14.55
N GLY A 216 -9.05 21.21 -14.41
CA GLY A 216 -7.69 21.71 -14.23
C GLY A 216 -7.35 22.05 -12.79
N GLY A 217 -6.26 21.48 -12.29
CA GLY A 217 -5.82 21.56 -10.90
C GLY A 217 -5.43 22.95 -10.41
N LEU A 218 -5.12 23.88 -11.31
CA LEU A 218 -4.89 25.30 -10.98
C LEU A 218 -6.19 26.07 -10.72
N VAL A 219 -7.33 25.53 -11.15
CA VAL A 219 -8.65 26.12 -10.95
C VAL A 219 -9.30 25.54 -9.70
N MET A 220 -9.34 24.21 -9.58
CA MET A 220 -9.92 23.51 -8.45
C MET A 220 -9.36 22.09 -8.34
N LEU A 221 -9.17 21.62 -7.10
CA LEU A 221 -8.92 20.22 -6.75
C LEU A 221 -9.89 19.78 -5.66
N PRO A 222 -10.32 18.51 -5.63
CA PRO A 222 -11.20 18.02 -4.60
C PRO A 222 -10.44 17.91 -3.26
N GLY A 223 -11.03 18.42 -2.17
CA GLY A 223 -10.32 18.62 -0.90
C GLY A 223 -10.64 17.63 0.21
N THR A 224 -11.49 16.61 -0.02
CA THR A 224 -11.84 15.67 1.05
C THR A 224 -10.79 14.57 1.25
N ASN A 225 -10.93 13.79 2.33
CA ASN A 225 -10.06 12.64 2.62
C ASN A 225 -10.49 11.35 1.88
N ARG A 226 -11.51 11.41 1.03
CA ARG A 226 -11.94 10.26 0.22
C ARG A 226 -10.83 9.78 -0.70
N ALA A 227 -10.79 8.49 -0.96
CA ALA A 227 -9.77 7.88 -1.81
C ALA A 227 -9.73 8.49 -3.21
N SER A 228 -10.89 8.73 -3.84
CA SER A 228 -10.99 9.39 -5.13
C SER A 228 -10.41 10.81 -5.14
N ASP A 229 -10.68 11.59 -4.10
CA ASP A 229 -10.19 12.95 -3.99
C ASP A 229 -8.67 12.99 -3.74
N ARG A 230 -8.15 12.04 -2.94
CA ARG A 230 -6.71 11.87 -2.73
C ARG A 230 -6.00 11.40 -4.01
N PHE A 231 -6.66 10.53 -4.79
CA PHE A 231 -6.15 10.09 -6.10
C PHE A 231 -5.93 11.30 -7.03
N VAL A 232 -6.95 12.13 -7.21
CA VAL A 232 -6.90 13.32 -8.07
C VAL A 232 -5.81 14.30 -7.60
N ARG A 233 -5.73 14.57 -6.27
CA ARG A 233 -4.68 15.45 -5.75
C ARG A 233 -3.28 14.87 -5.97
N ALA A 234 -3.09 13.58 -5.71
CA ALA A 234 -1.82 12.90 -5.93
C ALA A 234 -1.42 12.93 -7.41
N SER A 235 -2.37 12.67 -8.33
CA SER A 235 -2.17 12.71 -9.77
C SER A 235 -1.73 14.10 -10.24
N PHE A 236 -2.40 15.15 -9.78
CA PHE A 236 -2.01 16.51 -10.11
C PHE A 236 -0.66 16.87 -9.54
N TYR A 237 -0.46 16.70 -8.24
CA TYR A 237 0.76 17.20 -7.57
C TYR A 237 2.02 16.43 -7.95
N ILE A 238 1.96 15.11 -8.18
CA ILE A 238 3.16 14.36 -8.54
C ILE A 238 3.73 14.79 -9.90
N ASN A 239 2.87 15.28 -10.78
CA ASN A 239 3.26 15.80 -12.08
C ASN A 239 3.57 17.31 -12.06
N ALA A 240 3.08 18.04 -11.04
CA ALA A 240 3.29 19.48 -10.89
C ALA A 240 4.55 19.85 -10.09
N VAL A 241 5.08 18.94 -9.27
CA VAL A 241 6.34 19.18 -8.54
C VAL A 241 7.51 19.35 -9.50
N THR A 242 8.52 20.08 -9.04
CA THR A 242 9.72 20.38 -9.84
C THR A 242 10.35 19.11 -10.39
N GLN A 243 10.53 19.09 -11.71
CA GLN A 243 11.26 18.01 -12.38
C GLN A 243 12.76 18.19 -12.16
N THR A 244 13.40 17.23 -11.51
CA THR A 244 14.79 17.30 -11.12
C THR A 244 15.47 15.94 -11.09
N SER A 245 16.76 15.90 -11.39
CA SER A 245 17.62 14.73 -11.17
C SER A 245 18.37 14.78 -9.83
N ASP A 246 18.21 15.86 -9.07
CA ASP A 246 18.73 15.96 -7.71
C ASP A 246 17.87 15.08 -6.78
N PRO A 247 18.46 14.03 -6.16
CA PRO A 247 17.72 13.10 -5.33
C PRO A 247 17.13 13.76 -4.07
N HIS A 248 17.79 14.74 -3.48
CA HIS A 248 17.27 15.43 -2.30
C HIS A 248 16.03 16.24 -2.62
N LEU A 249 16.02 16.96 -3.74
CA LEU A 249 14.86 17.72 -4.20
C LEU A 249 13.73 16.80 -4.64
N ALA A 250 14.02 15.71 -5.35
CA ALA A 250 13.01 14.73 -5.76
C ALA A 250 12.32 14.08 -4.57
N VAL A 251 13.09 13.60 -3.58
CA VAL A 251 12.58 13.01 -2.34
C VAL A 251 11.74 14.01 -1.54
N ALA A 252 12.23 15.24 -1.37
CA ALA A 252 11.50 16.31 -0.68
C ALA A 252 10.18 16.66 -1.40
N GLY A 253 10.18 16.70 -2.73
CA GLY A 253 9.00 16.88 -3.56
C GLY A 253 7.95 15.78 -3.33
N VAL A 254 8.40 14.51 -3.35
CA VAL A 254 7.50 13.36 -3.11
C VAL A 254 6.96 13.38 -1.68
N PHE A 255 7.77 13.68 -0.66
CA PHE A 255 7.25 13.87 0.71
C PHE A 255 6.19 14.97 0.78
N SER A 256 6.40 16.07 0.06
CA SER A 256 5.43 17.19 0.03
C SER A 256 4.08 16.73 -0.57
N VAL A 257 4.11 15.94 -1.65
CA VAL A 257 2.90 15.33 -2.23
C VAL A 257 2.24 14.40 -1.22
N MET A 258 3.01 13.49 -0.58
CA MET A 258 2.47 12.55 0.40
C MET A 258 1.84 13.26 1.60
N ARG A 259 2.43 14.34 2.08
CA ARG A 259 1.86 15.15 3.17
C ARG A 259 0.57 15.85 2.75
N ASN A 260 0.45 16.30 1.50
CA ASN A 260 -0.78 16.92 0.98
C ASN A 260 -1.96 15.93 0.94
N VAL A 261 -1.70 14.67 0.62
CA VAL A 261 -2.73 13.62 0.54
C VAL A 261 -2.91 12.84 1.84
N SER A 262 -2.18 13.19 2.88
CA SER A 262 -2.30 12.59 4.21
C SER A 262 -3.60 12.99 4.90
N VAL A 263 -4.11 12.09 5.73
CA VAL A 263 -5.26 12.34 6.63
C VAL A 263 -4.70 12.77 7.99
N PRO A 264 -5.12 13.92 8.52
CA PRO A 264 -4.61 14.41 9.81
C PRO A 264 -4.79 13.39 10.93
N LEU A 265 -3.77 13.27 11.80
CA LEU A 265 -3.79 12.34 12.92
C LEU A 265 -4.93 12.69 13.89
N GLY A 266 -5.70 11.66 14.29
CA GLY A 266 -6.75 11.81 15.29
C GLY A 266 -8.03 12.49 14.81
N ILE A 267 -8.18 12.69 13.49
CA ILE A 267 -9.43 13.24 12.95
C ILE A 267 -10.59 12.28 13.26
N THR A 268 -11.66 12.84 13.82
CA THR A 268 -12.89 12.12 14.14
C THR A 268 -14.11 12.98 13.82
N THR A 269 -15.24 12.35 13.50
CA THR A 269 -16.53 13.00 13.40
C THR A 269 -17.52 12.30 14.35
N PRO A 270 -18.63 12.97 14.77
CA PRO A 270 -19.61 12.34 15.65
C PRO A 270 -20.15 11.01 15.15
N ASP A 271 -20.36 10.89 13.83
CA ASP A 271 -20.92 9.70 13.20
C ASP A 271 -19.85 8.69 12.74
N GLN A 272 -18.59 9.08 12.76
CA GLN A 272 -17.45 8.28 12.31
C GLN A 272 -16.24 8.49 13.24
N PRO A 273 -16.33 7.99 14.46
CA PRO A 273 -15.17 7.99 15.36
C PRO A 273 -14.08 7.09 14.79
N ASN A 274 -12.83 7.51 14.92
CA ASN A 274 -11.66 6.76 14.44
C ASN A 274 -11.59 6.57 12.91
N ILE A 275 -11.91 7.62 12.15
CA ILE A 275 -11.55 7.66 10.72
C ILE A 275 -10.06 7.34 10.58
N ALA A 276 -9.71 6.55 9.56
CA ALA A 276 -8.31 6.24 9.27
C ALA A 276 -7.47 7.51 9.14
N SER A 277 -6.45 7.62 9.97
CA SER A 277 -5.47 8.72 9.93
C SER A 277 -4.15 8.20 9.38
N THR A 278 -3.37 9.07 8.75
CA THR A 278 -2.00 8.72 8.36
C THR A 278 -1.18 8.39 9.60
N ARG A 279 -0.60 7.21 9.63
CA ARG A 279 0.26 6.70 10.72
C ARG A 279 1.72 6.91 10.40
N TRP A 280 2.09 6.70 9.15
CA TRP A 280 3.44 6.90 8.66
C TRP A 280 3.44 7.10 7.14
N ARG A 281 4.60 7.55 6.64
CA ARG A 281 4.88 7.69 5.22
C ARG A 281 6.20 7.02 4.89
N THR A 282 6.28 6.45 3.70
CA THR A 282 7.53 5.99 3.12
C THR A 282 7.80 6.74 1.82
N VAL A 283 9.09 6.93 1.54
CA VAL A 283 9.56 7.40 0.24
C VAL A 283 10.73 6.52 -0.17
N SER A 284 10.63 5.86 -1.31
CA SER A 284 11.64 4.97 -1.87
C SER A 284 12.34 5.64 -3.03
N ASP A 285 13.59 6.04 -2.86
CA ASP A 285 14.46 6.42 -3.97
C ASP A 285 14.98 5.13 -4.64
N GLN A 286 14.29 4.73 -5.70
CA GLN A 286 14.54 3.45 -6.36
C GLN A 286 15.83 3.45 -7.17
N LYS A 287 16.25 4.63 -7.65
CA LYS A 287 17.51 4.80 -8.38
C LYS A 287 18.70 4.62 -7.45
N ASN A 288 18.70 5.27 -6.29
CA ASN A 288 19.80 5.25 -5.34
C ASN A 288 19.66 4.17 -4.27
N ARG A 289 18.52 3.45 -4.22
CA ARG A 289 18.19 2.41 -3.24
C ARG A 289 18.26 2.90 -1.81
N ILE A 290 17.50 3.96 -1.54
CA ILE A 290 17.34 4.53 -0.21
C ILE A 290 15.86 4.48 0.15
N TYR A 291 15.55 3.90 1.30
CA TYR A 291 14.19 3.76 1.83
C TYR A 291 14.00 4.71 3.00
N TYR A 292 13.22 5.77 2.80
CA TYR A 292 12.90 6.78 3.81
C TYR A 292 11.63 6.40 4.56
N PHE A 293 11.59 6.72 5.85
CA PHE A 293 10.44 6.52 6.71
C PHE A 293 10.17 7.76 7.56
N GLU A 294 8.89 8.14 7.67
CA GLU A 294 8.38 9.25 8.49
C GLU A 294 7.19 8.77 9.31
N SER A 295 7.36 8.66 10.64
CA SER A 295 6.24 8.46 11.56
C SER A 295 5.50 9.77 11.79
N THR A 296 4.16 9.75 11.85
CA THR A 296 3.39 10.95 12.22
C THR A 296 3.53 11.32 13.71
N LEU A 297 4.08 10.43 14.52
CA LEU A 297 4.34 10.66 15.94
C LEU A 297 5.77 11.17 16.21
N SER A 298 6.63 11.20 15.19
CA SER A 298 8.01 11.71 15.30
C SER A 298 8.19 12.94 14.39
N PRO A 299 8.86 14.00 14.84
CA PRO A 299 9.19 15.13 13.98
C PRO A 299 10.29 14.80 12.97
N ASP A 300 11.06 13.72 13.19
CA ASP A 300 12.22 13.37 12.44
C ASP A 300 11.94 12.35 11.34
N ILE A 301 12.64 12.48 10.23
CA ILE A 301 12.70 11.52 9.14
C ILE A 301 14.02 10.76 9.26
N PHE A 302 13.96 9.45 9.11
CA PHE A 302 15.14 8.63 8.92
C PHE A 302 15.07 7.89 7.58
N TRP A 303 16.22 7.36 7.16
CA TRP A 303 16.29 6.52 5.96
C TRP A 303 17.22 5.33 6.19
N VAL A 304 17.15 4.39 5.26
CA VAL A 304 17.96 3.18 5.23
C VAL A 304 18.65 3.12 3.87
N SER A 305 19.98 3.29 3.85
CA SER A 305 20.78 3.16 2.64
C SER A 305 21.13 1.70 2.40
N PHE A 306 20.72 1.15 1.27
CA PHE A 306 20.86 -0.29 0.98
C PHE A 306 22.29 -0.75 0.75
N ASP A 307 23.18 0.14 0.33
CA ASP A 307 24.63 -0.12 0.21
C ASP A 307 25.32 -0.41 1.55
N LYS A 308 24.68 -0.07 2.68
CA LYS A 308 25.15 -0.34 4.03
C LYS A 308 24.55 -1.62 4.65
N LEU A 309 23.70 -2.33 3.91
CA LEU A 309 23.00 -3.51 4.40
C LEU A 309 23.59 -4.79 3.80
N ASP A 310 23.55 -5.86 4.59
CA ASP A 310 23.94 -7.20 4.15
C ASP A 310 22.72 -8.01 3.72
N PHE A 311 22.53 -8.14 2.41
CA PHE A 311 21.49 -8.97 1.80
C PHE A 311 21.99 -10.37 1.39
N SER A 312 23.21 -10.76 1.74
CA SER A 312 23.77 -12.04 1.33
C SER A 312 22.96 -13.23 1.87
N ALA A 313 22.94 -14.32 1.10
CA ALA A 313 22.29 -15.55 1.55
C ALA A 313 22.95 -16.07 2.84
N GLY A 314 22.12 -16.39 3.83
CA GLY A 314 22.60 -16.83 5.14
C GLY A 314 22.89 -15.69 6.12
N ALA A 315 22.83 -14.42 5.72
CA ALA A 315 22.84 -13.32 6.66
C ALA A 315 21.62 -13.39 7.61
N PRO A 316 21.73 -12.93 8.87
CA PRO A 316 20.60 -12.95 9.78
C PRO A 316 19.52 -11.95 9.35
N VAL A 317 18.26 -12.30 9.59
CA VAL A 317 17.16 -11.33 9.58
C VAL A 317 17.43 -10.28 10.63
N ARG A 318 17.15 -9.01 10.31
CA ARG A 318 17.33 -7.91 11.25
C ARG A 318 16.04 -7.08 11.33
N LYS A 319 15.86 -6.40 12.45
CA LYS A 319 14.70 -5.55 12.74
C LYS A 319 15.17 -4.17 13.21
N LEU A 320 14.56 -3.14 12.71
CA LEU A 320 14.58 -1.80 13.26
C LEU A 320 13.28 -1.58 14.01
N THR A 321 13.34 -1.50 15.33
CA THR A 321 12.15 -1.35 16.18
C THR A 321 11.68 0.10 16.16
N LEU A 322 10.36 0.28 15.96
CA LEU A 322 9.70 1.60 15.96
C LEU A 322 8.56 1.68 16.97
N THR A 323 8.21 0.52 17.58
CA THR A 323 7.01 0.38 18.42
C THR A 323 7.22 0.73 19.89
N GLY A 324 8.44 0.97 20.32
CA GLY A 324 8.79 1.33 21.69
C GLY A 324 8.88 2.85 21.93
N GLY A 325 8.59 3.67 20.91
CA GLY A 325 8.77 5.11 20.94
C GLY A 325 10.19 5.54 20.54
N GLU A 326 10.92 4.66 19.86
CA GLU A 326 12.25 4.95 19.32
C GLU A 326 12.15 6.08 18.31
N ILE A 327 13.12 7.00 18.36
CA ILE A 327 13.25 8.12 17.44
C ILE A 327 14.57 7.96 16.70
N TYR A 328 14.50 7.88 15.38
CA TYR A 328 15.64 7.85 14.50
C TYR A 328 15.64 9.08 13.60
N ALA A 329 16.82 9.58 13.30
CA ALA A 329 17.05 10.69 12.36
C ALA A 329 18.26 10.37 11.50
N GLY A 330 18.21 10.72 10.22
CA GLY A 330 19.32 10.43 9.31
C GLY A 330 19.36 8.97 8.86
N ASP A 331 20.55 8.45 8.58
CA ASP A 331 20.72 7.06 8.11
C ASP A 331 20.76 6.07 9.27
N ALA A 332 19.70 5.28 9.38
CA ALA A 332 19.49 4.27 10.41
C ALA A 332 19.89 2.84 9.98
N ALA A 333 20.64 2.68 8.88
CA ALA A 333 21.05 1.35 8.42
C ALA A 333 21.86 0.57 9.47
N GLY A 334 22.63 1.26 10.32
CA GLY A 334 23.41 0.68 11.40
C GLY A 334 22.60 0.27 12.64
N GLU A 335 21.34 0.71 12.73
CA GLU A 335 20.48 0.49 13.93
C GLU A 335 19.68 -0.82 13.87
N PHE A 336 19.74 -1.54 12.74
CA PHE A 336 19.09 -2.84 12.64
C PHE A 336 19.76 -3.88 13.54
N ALA A 337 19.02 -4.48 14.46
CA ALA A 337 19.47 -5.55 15.32
C ALA A 337 19.03 -6.93 14.79
N PRO A 338 19.82 -8.00 15.00
CA PRO A 338 19.39 -9.35 14.69
C PRO A 338 18.06 -9.69 15.37
N ALA A 339 17.14 -10.28 14.63
CA ALA A 339 15.83 -10.67 15.13
C ALA A 339 15.30 -11.91 14.37
N PRO A 340 14.44 -12.72 14.99
CA PRO A 340 13.74 -13.74 14.24
C PRO A 340 12.79 -13.06 13.20
N PRO A 341 12.55 -13.71 12.04
CA PRO A 341 11.50 -13.27 11.14
C PRO A 341 10.14 -13.35 11.87
N PHE A 342 9.26 -12.41 11.60
CA PHE A 342 7.89 -12.54 12.07
C PHE A 342 7.16 -13.65 11.31
N LYS A 343 6.08 -14.16 11.90
CA LYS A 343 5.22 -15.16 11.28
C LYS A 343 4.13 -14.47 10.48
N PHE A 344 4.05 -14.78 9.18
CA PHE A 344 2.98 -14.27 8.34
C PHE A 344 1.61 -14.80 8.82
N LEU A 345 0.57 -14.00 8.65
CA LEU A 345 -0.80 -14.38 8.99
C LEU A 345 -1.37 -15.29 7.89
N PHE A 346 -1.74 -16.51 8.26
CA PHE A 346 -2.44 -17.46 7.42
C PHE A 346 -3.69 -17.97 8.16
N GLU A 347 -4.65 -18.60 7.42
CA GLU A 347 -5.77 -19.32 8.03
C GLU A 347 -5.35 -20.57 8.78
#